data_3b85f9eb377e5cf185dcea95761ae8c8
#
_entry.id   3b85f9eb377e5cf185dcea95761ae8c8
#
_cell.length_a   1.000
_cell.length_b   1.000
_cell.length_c   1.000
_cell.angle_alpha   90.00
_cell.angle_beta   90.00
_cell.angle_gamma   90.00
#
_symmetry.space_group_name_H-M   'P 1'
#
loop_
_entity.id
_entity.type
_entity.pdbx_description
1 polymer ?
#
loop_
_entity_poly.entity_id
_entity_poly.type
_entity_poly.pdbx_seq_one_letter_code
_entity_poly.pdbx_strand_id
1 'polypeptide(L)'
;LVRRMLSDDYANKVIVTTIQKLGLALDPNNKNNYKERLQPLRDKRIVFIFDECHRSQFGENHKAIKEFFPNAQLFGFTGTPIFDENATYKQFDGTVGSYVTTKDIFQKQLHAYTITHAIEDRNVLRFHIDYFKPETDITIGSREHKTAVANSILKKHDAATHNRRFNAILATASINDAIEYYNLFKDLQAKKIKEDENFIPLNIACVFSPPADGNKDVQQLQEDLQQEKEDNKVEPEKKKKALQAIIADYNKQYETNHTISEFDLYYQDLQQRIKFQKYSNADFPHKNKIDMVIV
;
A
#
# COMPACT_ATOMS: atom_id res chain seq x y z
N LEU A 1 0.11 20.89 17.42
CA LEU A 1 -1.20 21.08 16.79
C LEU A 1 -2.07 22.01 17.62
N VAL A 2 -2.56 21.61 18.81
CA VAL A 2 -3.51 22.35 19.66
C VAL A 2 -3.06 23.77 19.95
N ARG A 3 -1.78 23.99 20.32
CA ARG A 3 -1.21 25.33 20.53
C ARG A 3 -1.35 26.23 19.29
N ARG A 4 -1.13 25.69 18.09
CA ARG A 4 -1.29 26.44 16.84
C ARG A 4 -2.75 26.75 16.52
N MET A 5 -3.64 25.79 16.76
CA MET A 5 -5.08 26.01 16.56
C MET A 5 -5.65 27.11 17.45
N LEU A 6 -5.14 27.23 18.67
CA LEU A 6 -5.54 28.24 19.66
C LEU A 6 -4.80 29.58 19.53
N SER A 7 -3.84 29.69 18.61
CA SER A 7 -3.08 30.93 18.41
C SER A 7 -3.91 31.96 17.72
N ASP A 8 -3.81 33.23 18.21
CA ASP A 8 -4.42 34.41 17.59
C ASP A 8 -3.59 34.95 16.41
N ASP A 9 -2.45 34.35 16.13
CA ASP A 9 -1.59 34.73 15.01
C ASP A 9 -2.22 34.34 13.67
N TYR A 10 -2.69 35.31 12.93
CA TYR A 10 -3.30 35.11 11.61
C TYR A 10 -2.33 34.59 10.54
N ALA A 11 -1.04 34.82 10.67
CA ALA A 11 -0.04 34.29 9.74
C ALA A 11 0.07 32.79 9.79
N ASN A 12 -0.37 32.14 10.87
CA ASN A 12 -0.31 30.70 11.11
C ASN A 12 -1.67 29.98 11.03
N LYS A 13 -2.63 30.53 10.28
CA LYS A 13 -3.99 29.95 10.15
C LYS A 13 -4.05 28.68 9.28
N VAL A 14 -3.05 28.44 8.44
CA VAL A 14 -2.94 27.18 7.70
C VAL A 14 -2.10 26.20 8.50
N ILE A 15 -2.69 25.06 8.85
CA ILE A 15 -2.04 24.01 9.64
C ILE A 15 -2.05 22.72 8.82
N VAL A 16 -0.87 22.21 8.53
CA VAL A 16 -0.70 20.87 7.94
C VAL A 16 -0.47 19.88 9.06
N THR A 17 -1.26 18.82 9.10
CA THR A 17 -1.20 17.78 10.14
C THR A 17 -1.75 16.46 9.61
N THR A 18 -1.56 15.38 10.34
CA THR A 18 -2.21 14.10 10.04
C THR A 18 -3.57 14.02 10.75
N ILE A 19 -4.50 13.24 10.18
CA ILE A 19 -5.82 13.01 10.77
C ILE A 19 -5.69 12.35 12.15
N GLN A 20 -4.71 11.46 12.35
CA GLN A 20 -4.44 10.79 13.61
C GLN A 20 -4.06 11.79 14.73
N LYS A 21 -3.19 12.76 14.42
CA LYS A 21 -2.83 13.81 15.40
C LYS A 21 -4.03 14.65 15.80
N LEU A 22 -4.96 14.90 14.89
CA LEU A 22 -6.18 15.62 15.19
C LEU A 22 -7.15 14.73 16.00
N GLY A 23 -7.31 13.46 15.62
CA GLY A 23 -8.10 12.49 16.38
C GLY A 23 -7.62 12.34 17.83
N LEU A 24 -6.31 12.21 18.04
CA LEU A 24 -5.72 12.18 19.38
C LEU A 24 -5.99 13.46 20.19
N ALA A 25 -6.06 14.60 19.54
CA ALA A 25 -6.40 15.87 20.21
C ALA A 25 -7.89 15.95 20.57
N LEU A 26 -8.75 15.20 19.89
CA LEU A 26 -10.18 15.12 20.14
C LEU A 26 -10.59 13.94 21.05
N ASP A 27 -9.65 13.05 21.37
CA ASP A 27 -9.89 11.93 22.28
C ASP A 27 -10.23 12.45 23.69
N PRO A 28 -11.42 12.11 24.23
CA PRO A 28 -11.83 12.53 25.57
C PRO A 28 -10.93 11.95 26.67
N ASN A 29 -10.25 10.84 26.42
CA ASN A 29 -9.34 10.18 27.37
C ASN A 29 -7.91 10.73 27.32
N ASN A 30 -7.66 11.75 26.51
CA ASN A 30 -6.33 12.34 26.40
C ASN A 30 -5.92 13.05 27.70
N LYS A 31 -4.79 12.62 28.29
CA LYS A 31 -4.28 13.15 29.58
C LYS A 31 -4.05 14.67 29.61
N ASN A 32 -3.93 15.29 28.43
CA ASN A 32 -3.71 16.75 28.33
C ASN A 32 -4.99 17.55 28.15
N ASN A 33 -6.16 16.93 28.20
CA ASN A 33 -7.49 17.55 28.04
C ASN A 33 -7.57 18.45 26.79
N TYR A 34 -6.97 18.01 25.68
CA TYR A 34 -6.91 18.81 24.47
C TYR A 34 -8.29 19.10 23.88
N LYS A 35 -9.22 18.16 23.96
CA LYS A 35 -10.59 18.33 23.50
C LYS A 35 -11.30 19.50 24.21
N GLU A 36 -11.15 19.58 25.53
CA GLU A 36 -11.72 20.69 26.32
C GLU A 36 -11.07 22.03 25.96
N ARG A 37 -9.76 22.03 25.77
CA ARG A 37 -9.00 23.24 25.37
C ARG A 37 -9.41 23.74 23.98
N LEU A 38 -9.88 22.87 23.08
CA LEU A 38 -10.34 23.21 21.75
C LEU A 38 -11.80 23.70 21.72
N GLN A 39 -12.56 23.61 22.81
CA GLN A 39 -13.96 24.03 22.89
C GLN A 39 -14.23 25.44 22.33
N PRO A 40 -13.36 26.45 22.57
CA PRO A 40 -13.57 27.80 21.98
C PRO A 40 -13.57 27.85 20.45
N LEU A 41 -13.04 26.79 19.80
CA LEU A 41 -12.98 26.66 18.34
C LEU A 41 -14.14 25.85 17.76
N ARG A 42 -14.93 25.16 18.58
CA ARG A 42 -15.98 24.26 18.16
C ARG A 42 -16.94 24.86 17.15
N ASP A 43 -17.40 26.04 17.43
CA ASP A 43 -18.42 26.74 16.62
C ASP A 43 -17.79 27.70 15.57
N LYS A 44 -16.47 27.72 15.50
CA LYS A 44 -15.76 28.54 14.51
C LYS A 44 -15.88 27.92 13.11
N ARG A 45 -15.82 28.79 12.11
CA ARG A 45 -15.73 28.34 10.71
C ARG A 45 -14.34 27.82 10.43
N ILE A 46 -14.22 26.51 10.32
CA ILE A 46 -12.98 25.79 10.03
C ILE A 46 -13.15 25.09 8.69
N VAL A 47 -12.10 25.09 7.87
CA VAL A 47 -12.04 24.33 6.63
C VAL A 47 -11.03 23.20 6.82
N PHE A 48 -11.47 21.98 6.61
CA PHE A 48 -10.61 20.80 6.55
C PHE A 48 -10.44 20.37 5.11
N ILE A 49 -9.20 20.21 4.68
CA ILE A 49 -8.83 19.69 3.38
C ILE A 49 -8.15 18.34 3.62
N PHE A 50 -8.78 17.28 3.14
CA PHE A 50 -8.27 15.90 3.23
C PHE A 50 -7.65 15.50 1.90
N ASP A 51 -6.35 15.28 1.90
CA ASP A 51 -5.67 14.64 0.79
C ASP A 51 -5.78 13.12 0.93
N GLU A 52 -5.85 12.38 -0.18
CA GLU A 52 -6.09 10.94 -0.21
C GLU A 52 -7.29 10.54 0.69
N CYS A 53 -8.39 11.27 0.55
CA CYS A 53 -9.51 11.21 1.48
C CYS A 53 -10.17 9.83 1.58
N HIS A 54 -10.00 8.96 0.56
CA HIS A 54 -10.46 7.57 0.60
C HIS A 54 -9.83 6.76 1.75
N ARG A 55 -8.61 7.11 2.20
CA ARG A 55 -7.94 6.47 3.35
C ARG A 55 -8.51 6.91 4.69
N SER A 56 -8.98 8.15 4.77
CA SER A 56 -9.39 8.78 6.02
C SER A 56 -10.91 8.77 6.26
N GLN A 57 -11.71 8.50 5.21
CA GLN A 57 -13.16 8.70 5.26
C GLN A 57 -13.92 7.67 6.12
N PHE A 58 -13.30 6.55 6.46
CA PHE A 58 -13.94 5.45 7.22
C PHE A 58 -13.53 5.40 8.68
N GLY A 59 -12.57 6.23 9.13
CA GLY A 59 -11.99 6.13 10.47
C GLY A 59 -12.80 6.86 11.53
N GLU A 60 -12.69 6.38 12.77
CA GLU A 60 -13.20 7.01 14.00
C GLU A 60 -12.75 8.48 14.08
N ASN A 61 -11.54 8.78 13.62
CA ASN A 61 -10.99 10.14 13.62
C ASN A 61 -11.80 11.12 12.77
N HIS A 62 -12.24 10.71 11.57
CA HIS A 62 -13.06 11.55 10.71
C HIS A 62 -14.43 11.84 11.34
N LYS A 63 -15.03 10.81 11.96
CA LYS A 63 -16.29 10.96 12.69
C LYS A 63 -16.14 11.92 13.87
N ALA A 64 -15.09 11.74 14.67
CA ALA A 64 -14.79 12.61 15.80
C ALA A 64 -14.60 14.10 15.40
N ILE A 65 -13.92 14.35 14.26
CA ILE A 65 -13.73 15.69 13.71
C ILE A 65 -15.09 16.32 13.34
N LYS A 66 -15.93 15.60 12.63
CA LYS A 66 -17.24 16.07 12.18
C LYS A 66 -18.19 16.34 13.35
N GLU A 67 -18.16 15.50 14.38
CA GLU A 67 -18.97 15.66 15.59
C GLU A 67 -18.49 16.85 16.45
N PHE A 68 -17.16 17.04 16.53
CA PHE A 68 -16.61 18.11 17.35
C PHE A 68 -16.74 19.49 16.69
N PHE A 69 -16.59 19.58 15.36
CA PHE A 69 -16.66 20.82 14.60
C PHE A 69 -17.91 20.87 13.68
N PRO A 70 -19.12 21.12 14.23
CA PRO A 70 -20.36 21.00 13.46
C PRO A 70 -20.46 22.00 12.29
N ASN A 71 -19.77 23.14 12.39
CA ASN A 71 -19.76 24.20 11.36
C ASN A 71 -18.58 24.09 10.40
N ALA A 72 -17.80 23.00 10.46
CA ALA A 72 -16.67 22.83 9.58
C ALA A 72 -17.09 22.51 8.14
N GLN A 73 -16.32 23.04 7.18
CA GLN A 73 -16.40 22.67 5.78
C GLN A 73 -15.35 21.61 5.48
N LEU A 74 -15.76 20.51 4.86
CA LEU A 74 -14.90 19.37 4.55
C LEU A 74 -14.71 19.26 3.05
N PHE A 75 -13.47 19.32 2.59
CA PHE A 75 -13.08 19.09 1.20
C PHE A 75 -12.19 17.88 1.11
N GLY A 76 -12.54 16.92 0.24
CA GLY A 76 -11.77 15.71 -0.01
C GLY A 76 -11.16 15.73 -1.40
N PHE A 77 -9.88 15.40 -1.48
CA PHE A 77 -9.16 15.11 -2.72
C PHE A 77 -8.75 13.65 -2.75
N THR A 78 -8.96 12.97 -3.86
CA THR A 78 -8.58 11.55 -4.01
C THR A 78 -8.46 11.18 -5.48
N GLY A 79 -7.48 10.35 -5.80
CA GLY A 79 -7.34 9.68 -7.08
C GLY A 79 -8.23 8.43 -7.22
N THR A 80 -8.75 7.90 -6.10
CA THR A 80 -9.51 6.64 -6.04
C THR A 80 -10.79 6.81 -5.22
N PRO A 81 -11.80 7.57 -5.71
CA PRO A 81 -13.06 7.72 -5.00
C PRO A 81 -13.79 6.38 -4.87
N ILE A 82 -14.55 6.22 -3.79
CA ILE A 82 -15.39 5.05 -3.59
C ILE A 82 -16.79 5.37 -4.07
N PHE A 83 -17.19 4.68 -5.13
CA PHE A 83 -18.53 4.73 -5.73
C PHE A 83 -19.37 3.54 -5.23
N ASP A 84 -20.66 3.56 -5.51
CA ASP A 84 -21.58 2.47 -5.13
C ASP A 84 -21.13 1.13 -5.73
N GLU A 85 -20.58 1.15 -6.96
CA GLU A 85 -20.15 -0.04 -7.68
C GLU A 85 -18.92 -0.72 -7.06
N ASN A 86 -18.05 0.04 -6.39
CA ASN A 86 -16.85 -0.49 -5.74
C ASN A 86 -16.88 -0.40 -4.21
N ALA A 87 -18.06 -0.07 -3.64
CA ALA A 87 -18.24 0.01 -2.20
C ALA A 87 -18.38 -1.37 -1.52
N THR A 88 -18.71 -2.43 -2.28
CA THR A 88 -18.90 -3.77 -1.72
C THR A 88 -17.63 -4.61 -1.81
N TYR A 89 -17.32 -5.34 -0.74
CA TYR A 89 -16.21 -6.29 -0.69
C TYR A 89 -16.62 -7.58 0.01
N LYS A 90 -16.00 -8.70 -0.36
CA LYS A 90 -16.22 -9.98 0.32
C LYS A 90 -15.19 -10.13 1.43
N GLN A 91 -15.66 -10.44 2.63
CA GLN A 91 -14.80 -10.83 3.75
C GLN A 91 -14.34 -12.29 3.60
N PHE A 92 -13.30 -12.67 4.33
CA PHE A 92 -12.75 -14.04 4.27
C PHE A 92 -13.75 -15.12 4.72
N ASP A 93 -14.73 -14.76 5.57
CA ASP A 93 -15.82 -15.65 6.02
C ASP A 93 -16.97 -15.78 5.00
N GLY A 94 -16.85 -15.10 3.85
CA GLY A 94 -17.87 -15.08 2.80
C GLY A 94 -18.97 -14.04 3.02
N THR A 95 -18.95 -13.28 4.12
CA THR A 95 -19.88 -12.17 4.32
C THR A 95 -19.55 -11.00 3.40
N VAL A 96 -20.58 -10.24 3.01
CA VAL A 96 -20.42 -9.06 2.16
C VAL A 96 -20.41 -7.83 3.05
N GLY A 97 -19.28 -7.12 3.06
CA GLY A 97 -19.15 -5.80 3.67
C GLY A 97 -19.38 -4.69 2.65
N SER A 98 -19.72 -3.51 3.13
CA SER A 98 -19.84 -2.31 2.29
C SER A 98 -19.08 -1.14 2.90
N TYR A 99 -18.29 -0.46 2.09
CA TYR A 99 -17.70 0.82 2.46
C TYR A 99 -18.73 1.95 2.31
N VAL A 100 -18.61 2.97 3.16
CA VAL A 100 -19.32 4.23 2.96
C VAL A 100 -18.76 4.92 1.72
N THR A 101 -19.59 5.41 0.82
CA THR A 101 -19.13 6.02 -0.42
C THR A 101 -18.53 7.41 -0.17
N THR A 102 -17.70 7.87 -1.10
CA THR A 102 -17.12 9.23 -1.04
C THR A 102 -18.23 10.29 -1.06
N LYS A 103 -19.33 10.02 -1.78
CA LYS A 103 -20.51 10.90 -1.85
C LYS A 103 -21.23 11.00 -0.51
N ASP A 104 -21.34 9.93 0.27
CA ASP A 104 -22.01 9.95 1.58
C ASP A 104 -21.28 10.87 2.57
N ILE A 105 -19.97 11.00 2.42
CA ILE A 105 -19.13 11.80 3.31
C ILE A 105 -19.02 13.25 2.86
N PHE A 106 -18.70 13.47 1.58
CA PHE A 106 -18.45 14.81 1.03
C PHE A 106 -19.65 15.39 0.26
N GLN A 107 -20.76 14.65 0.16
CA GLN A 107 -22.04 15.04 -0.39
C GLN A 107 -22.00 15.41 -1.89
N LYS A 108 -21.11 16.26 -2.34
CA LYS A 108 -21.06 16.79 -3.70
C LYS A 108 -19.67 16.67 -4.31
N GLN A 109 -19.60 16.06 -5.48
CA GLN A 109 -18.42 16.12 -6.33
C GLN A 109 -18.33 17.49 -6.99
N LEU A 110 -17.25 18.22 -6.74
CA LEU A 110 -17.02 19.56 -7.28
C LEU A 110 -16.27 19.53 -8.60
N HIS A 111 -15.34 18.59 -8.75
CA HIS A 111 -14.48 18.42 -9.93
C HIS A 111 -14.09 16.95 -10.13
N ALA A 112 -13.90 16.56 -11.38
CA ALA A 112 -13.32 15.28 -11.73
C ALA A 112 -12.31 15.45 -12.88
N TYR A 113 -11.05 15.05 -12.64
CA TYR A 113 -10.02 14.90 -13.65
C TYR A 113 -9.65 13.44 -13.75
N THR A 114 -10.25 12.77 -14.73
CA THR A 114 -10.14 11.30 -14.86
C THR A 114 -8.85 10.90 -15.57
N ILE A 115 -8.50 9.61 -15.50
CA ILE A 115 -7.37 9.05 -16.23
C ILE A 115 -7.48 9.28 -17.75
N THR A 116 -8.69 9.30 -18.31
CA THR A 116 -8.93 9.61 -19.71
C THR A 116 -8.49 11.03 -20.04
N HIS A 117 -8.91 12.01 -19.25
CA HIS A 117 -8.47 13.40 -19.42
C HIS A 117 -6.95 13.53 -19.30
N ALA A 118 -6.34 12.85 -18.31
CA ALA A 118 -4.90 12.89 -18.09
C ALA A 118 -4.10 12.28 -19.26
N ILE A 119 -4.64 11.25 -19.92
CA ILE A 119 -4.06 10.66 -21.14
C ILE A 119 -4.21 11.61 -22.34
N GLU A 120 -5.36 12.23 -22.51
CA GLU A 120 -5.64 13.21 -23.57
C GLU A 120 -4.70 14.42 -23.45
N ASP A 121 -4.53 14.93 -22.23
CA ASP A 121 -3.64 16.04 -21.91
C ASP A 121 -2.15 15.64 -21.93
N ARG A 122 -1.83 14.35 -22.17
CA ARG A 122 -0.46 13.80 -22.15
C ARG A 122 0.27 13.90 -20.80
N ASN A 123 -0.49 14.02 -19.72
CA ASN A 123 0.04 14.01 -18.34
C ASN A 123 0.30 12.57 -17.86
N VAL A 124 -0.37 11.58 -18.45
CA VAL A 124 -0.21 10.16 -18.15
C VAL A 124 -0.03 9.39 -19.46
N LEU A 125 0.85 8.41 -19.46
CA LEU A 125 1.04 7.52 -20.59
C LEU A 125 -0.16 6.59 -20.75
N ARG A 126 -0.45 6.21 -21.99
CA ARG A 126 -1.44 5.15 -22.28
C ARG A 126 -0.96 3.84 -21.68
N PHE A 127 -1.89 3.02 -21.23
CA PHE A 127 -1.63 1.68 -20.71
C PHE A 127 -2.49 0.66 -21.47
N HIS A 128 -2.09 -0.59 -21.39
CA HIS A 128 -2.81 -1.73 -21.93
C HIS A 128 -3.17 -2.69 -20.82
N ILE A 129 -4.34 -3.34 -20.90
CA ILE A 129 -4.80 -4.32 -19.93
C ILE A 129 -4.85 -5.67 -20.61
N ASP A 130 -4.04 -6.61 -20.14
CA ASP A 130 -4.08 -8.01 -20.53
C ASP A 130 -4.79 -8.83 -19.46
N TYR A 131 -5.74 -9.66 -19.87
CA TYR A 131 -6.38 -10.61 -18.98
C TYR A 131 -5.77 -12.00 -19.17
N PHE A 132 -5.32 -12.59 -18.06
CA PHE A 132 -4.88 -13.99 -18.06
C PHE A 132 -6.06 -14.88 -17.67
N LYS A 133 -6.41 -15.81 -18.55
CA LYS A 133 -7.38 -16.87 -18.27
C LYS A 133 -6.67 -18.23 -18.50
N PRO A 134 -6.62 -19.12 -17.49
CA PRO A 134 -6.11 -20.46 -17.70
C PRO A 134 -6.93 -21.23 -18.73
N GLU A 135 -6.30 -22.11 -19.50
CA GLU A 135 -6.94 -22.92 -20.54
C GLU A 135 -7.84 -24.03 -19.99
N THR A 136 -7.74 -24.33 -18.69
CA THR A 136 -8.50 -25.39 -18.00
C THR A 136 -9.34 -24.80 -16.86
N ASP A 137 -10.38 -25.53 -16.42
CA ASP A 137 -11.20 -25.21 -15.25
C ASP A 137 -10.40 -25.38 -13.96
N ILE A 138 -9.48 -24.44 -13.73
CA ILE A 138 -8.65 -24.39 -12.52
C ILE A 138 -9.36 -23.47 -11.51
N THR A 139 -9.49 -23.95 -10.28
CA THR A 139 -10.05 -23.14 -9.18
C THR A 139 -9.17 -21.92 -8.93
N ILE A 140 -9.76 -20.74 -9.00
CA ILE A 140 -9.05 -19.47 -8.72
C ILE A 140 -8.48 -19.51 -7.29
N GLY A 141 -7.21 -19.14 -7.16
CA GLY A 141 -6.50 -19.15 -5.87
C GLY A 141 -5.86 -20.51 -5.51
N SER A 142 -6.14 -21.60 -6.24
CA SER A 142 -5.44 -22.87 -6.04
C SER A 142 -3.95 -22.78 -6.38
N ARG A 143 -3.17 -23.74 -5.91
CA ARG A 143 -1.73 -23.80 -6.23
C ARG A 143 -1.50 -23.96 -7.73
N GLU A 144 -2.35 -24.71 -8.42
CA GLU A 144 -2.33 -24.90 -9.88
C GLU A 144 -2.56 -23.57 -10.59
N HIS A 145 -3.55 -22.79 -10.13
CA HIS A 145 -3.82 -21.44 -10.65
C HIS A 145 -2.61 -20.52 -10.46
N LYS A 146 -2.06 -20.44 -9.26
CA LYS A 146 -0.87 -19.63 -8.95
C LYS A 146 0.34 -20.07 -9.79
N THR A 147 0.51 -21.38 -10.01
CA THR A 147 1.58 -21.93 -10.86
C THR A 147 1.41 -21.49 -12.31
N ALA A 148 0.20 -21.53 -12.84
CA ALA A 148 -0.10 -21.10 -14.20
C ALA A 148 0.14 -19.58 -14.36
N VAL A 149 -0.26 -18.76 -13.39
CA VAL A 149 0.02 -17.32 -13.36
C VAL A 149 1.52 -17.06 -13.33
N ALA A 150 2.26 -17.68 -12.41
CA ALA A 150 3.71 -17.51 -12.28
C ALA A 150 4.47 -17.90 -13.56
N ASN A 151 4.10 -19.01 -14.19
CA ASN A 151 4.68 -19.41 -15.47
C ASN A 151 4.37 -18.41 -16.60
N SER A 152 3.15 -17.88 -16.64
CA SER A 152 2.76 -16.84 -17.62
C SER A 152 3.58 -15.58 -17.42
N ILE A 153 3.78 -15.14 -16.17
CA ILE A 153 4.64 -13.99 -15.84
C ILE A 153 6.07 -14.25 -16.30
N LEU A 154 6.68 -15.38 -15.93
CA LEU A 154 8.06 -15.72 -16.35
C LEU A 154 8.22 -15.76 -17.88
N LYS A 155 7.19 -16.17 -18.60
CA LYS A 155 7.21 -16.21 -20.08
C LYS A 155 7.09 -14.84 -20.70
N LYS A 156 6.28 -13.95 -20.12
CA LYS A 156 5.93 -12.63 -20.72
C LYS A 156 6.78 -11.48 -20.19
N HIS A 157 7.47 -11.65 -19.07
CA HIS A 157 8.11 -10.56 -18.34
C HIS A 157 9.06 -9.75 -19.21
N ASP A 158 9.99 -10.39 -19.90
CA ASP A 158 11.01 -9.70 -20.70
C ASP A 158 10.37 -8.88 -21.84
N ALA A 159 9.36 -9.44 -22.52
CA ALA A 159 8.62 -8.73 -23.55
C ALA A 159 7.83 -7.54 -22.98
N ALA A 160 7.14 -7.74 -21.85
CA ALA A 160 6.32 -6.70 -21.21
C ALA A 160 7.16 -5.58 -20.60
N THR A 161 8.41 -5.86 -20.22
CA THR A 161 9.31 -4.90 -19.56
C THR A 161 10.41 -4.37 -20.47
N HIS A 162 10.28 -4.54 -21.78
CA HIS A 162 11.31 -4.16 -22.77
C HIS A 162 12.70 -4.73 -22.42
N ASN A 163 12.77 -6.05 -22.29
CA ASN A 163 13.98 -6.78 -21.90
C ASN A 163 14.55 -6.28 -20.56
N ARG A 164 13.66 -6.23 -19.56
CA ARG A 164 13.96 -5.81 -18.18
C ARG A 164 14.43 -4.35 -18.05
N ARG A 165 14.16 -3.51 -19.05
CA ARG A 165 14.39 -2.07 -18.93
C ARG A 165 13.48 -1.46 -17.87
N PHE A 166 12.26 -1.98 -17.74
CA PHE A 166 11.31 -1.62 -16.69
C PHE A 166 11.16 -2.77 -15.70
N ASN A 167 10.69 -2.48 -14.51
CA ASN A 167 10.36 -3.45 -13.48
C ASN A 167 8.84 -3.68 -13.40
N ALA A 168 8.46 -4.72 -12.67
CA ALA A 168 7.07 -5.12 -12.50
C ALA A 168 6.68 -5.15 -11.01
N ILE A 169 5.39 -4.99 -10.74
CA ILE A 169 4.77 -5.18 -9.42
C ILE A 169 3.74 -6.30 -9.54
N LEU A 170 3.85 -7.31 -8.70
CA LEU A 170 2.84 -8.33 -8.50
C LEU A 170 2.09 -8.05 -7.20
N ALA A 171 0.89 -7.47 -7.31
CA ALA A 171 -0.02 -7.31 -6.18
C ALA A 171 -0.77 -8.62 -5.91
N THR A 172 -0.79 -9.04 -4.65
CA THR A 172 -1.46 -10.27 -4.20
C THR A 172 -2.67 -9.96 -3.34
N ALA A 173 -3.55 -10.96 -3.15
CA ALA A 173 -4.76 -10.78 -2.36
C ALA A 173 -4.50 -10.82 -0.85
N SER A 174 -3.37 -11.37 -0.40
CA SER A 174 -3.02 -11.51 1.01
C SER A 174 -1.51 -11.67 1.20
N ILE A 175 -1.04 -11.46 2.44
CA ILE A 175 0.36 -11.75 2.83
C ILE A 175 0.70 -13.23 2.58
N ASN A 176 -0.23 -14.15 2.85
CA ASN A 176 -0.01 -15.57 2.59
C ASN A 176 0.18 -15.85 1.09
N ASP A 177 -0.58 -15.19 0.23
CA ASP A 177 -0.40 -15.30 -1.22
C ASP A 177 0.94 -14.72 -1.67
N ALA A 178 1.37 -13.60 -1.11
CA ALA A 178 2.67 -13.00 -1.40
C ALA A 178 3.82 -13.99 -1.07
N ILE A 179 3.77 -14.60 0.11
CA ILE A 179 4.74 -15.61 0.55
C ILE A 179 4.72 -16.85 -0.37
N GLU A 180 3.52 -17.30 -0.73
CA GLU A 180 3.37 -18.47 -1.60
C GLU A 180 3.90 -18.21 -3.01
N TYR A 181 3.57 -17.06 -3.62
CA TYR A 181 4.12 -16.66 -4.91
C TYR A 181 5.64 -16.50 -4.87
N TYR A 182 6.18 -15.88 -3.82
CA TYR A 182 7.63 -15.74 -3.68
C TYR A 182 8.35 -17.10 -3.71
N ASN A 183 7.88 -18.06 -2.91
CA ASN A 183 8.44 -19.40 -2.88
C ASN A 183 8.23 -20.12 -4.22
N LEU A 184 7.07 -19.99 -4.84
CA LEU A 184 6.75 -20.58 -6.12
C LEU A 184 7.68 -20.08 -7.24
N PHE A 185 7.92 -18.79 -7.32
CA PHE A 185 8.88 -18.24 -8.30
C PHE A 185 10.29 -18.74 -8.05
N LYS A 186 10.70 -18.86 -6.79
CA LYS A 186 12.01 -19.39 -6.41
C LYS A 186 12.17 -20.83 -6.91
N ASP A 187 11.16 -21.68 -6.68
CA ASP A 187 11.17 -23.08 -7.12
C ASP A 187 11.14 -23.22 -8.64
N LEU A 188 10.26 -22.46 -9.31
CA LEU A 188 10.14 -22.47 -10.77
C LEU A 188 11.42 -22.00 -11.46
N GLN A 189 12.03 -20.94 -10.97
CA GLN A 189 13.29 -20.43 -11.53
C GLN A 189 14.44 -21.42 -11.29
N ALA A 190 14.54 -22.01 -10.09
CA ALA A 190 15.53 -23.04 -9.80
C ALA A 190 15.40 -24.26 -10.71
N LYS A 191 14.17 -24.66 -11.08
CA LYS A 191 13.90 -25.71 -12.05
C LYS A 191 14.34 -25.31 -13.45
N LYS A 192 13.97 -24.08 -13.89
CA LYS A 192 14.34 -23.56 -15.22
C LYS A 192 15.84 -23.43 -15.42
N ILE A 193 16.60 -23.01 -14.43
CA ILE A 193 18.07 -22.95 -14.46
C ILE A 193 18.68 -24.34 -14.72
N LYS A 194 18.07 -25.42 -14.19
CA LYS A 194 18.54 -26.78 -14.43
C LYS A 194 18.19 -27.31 -15.82
N GLU A 195 17.10 -26.83 -16.40
CA GLU A 195 16.59 -27.27 -17.70
C GLU A 195 17.21 -26.49 -18.87
N ASP A 196 17.60 -25.22 -18.63
CA ASP A 196 18.16 -24.33 -19.63
C ASP A 196 19.31 -23.49 -19.03
N GLU A 197 20.53 -23.79 -19.46
CA GLU A 197 21.75 -23.08 -19.02
C GLU A 197 21.75 -21.60 -19.40
N ASN A 198 20.97 -21.19 -20.40
CA ASN A 198 20.85 -19.81 -20.84
C ASN A 198 19.73 -19.04 -20.11
N PHE A 199 18.96 -19.72 -19.27
CA PHE A 199 17.89 -19.05 -18.52
C PHE A 199 18.46 -18.08 -17.50
N ILE A 200 18.15 -16.80 -17.65
CA ILE A 200 18.52 -15.76 -16.70
C ILE A 200 17.34 -15.53 -15.76
N PRO A 201 17.45 -15.85 -14.46
CA PRO A 201 16.38 -15.65 -13.51
C PRO A 201 16.04 -14.17 -13.32
N LEU A 202 14.80 -13.89 -12.95
CA LEU A 202 14.38 -12.58 -12.50
C LEU A 202 14.86 -12.34 -11.07
N ASN A 203 15.31 -11.13 -10.79
CA ASN A 203 15.57 -10.66 -9.44
C ASN A 203 14.24 -10.25 -8.80
N ILE A 204 13.70 -11.13 -7.94
CA ILE A 204 12.40 -10.97 -7.32
C ILE A 204 12.58 -10.63 -5.85
N ALA A 205 11.98 -9.55 -5.41
CA ALA A 205 11.85 -9.21 -4.00
C ALA A 205 10.39 -9.33 -3.54
N CYS A 206 10.18 -9.55 -2.25
CA CYS A 206 8.85 -9.60 -1.67
C CYS A 206 8.81 -8.73 -0.43
N VAL A 207 7.77 -7.91 -0.29
CA VAL A 207 7.63 -7.00 0.84
C VAL A 207 6.19 -6.99 1.34
N PHE A 208 6.04 -7.09 2.64
CA PHE A 208 4.80 -6.88 3.38
C PHE A 208 5.15 -6.41 4.79
N SER A 209 4.22 -5.71 5.46
CA SER A 209 4.47 -5.21 6.80
C SER A 209 4.65 -6.35 7.81
N PRO A 210 5.71 -6.35 8.65
CA PRO A 210 5.84 -7.35 9.70
C PRO A 210 4.71 -7.23 10.72
N PRO A 211 4.39 -8.31 11.47
CA PRO A 211 3.50 -8.20 12.63
C PRO A 211 4.00 -7.12 13.60
N ALA A 212 3.11 -6.23 14.05
CA ALA A 212 3.47 -5.08 14.86
C ALA A 212 3.66 -5.47 16.35
N ASP A 213 4.77 -6.10 16.67
CA ASP A 213 5.15 -6.48 18.05
C ASP A 213 5.55 -5.24 18.91
N GLY A 214 4.65 -4.23 18.99
CA GLY A 214 4.89 -3.01 19.76
C GLY A 214 5.77 -1.95 19.09
N ASN A 215 6.24 -2.16 17.87
CA ASN A 215 6.97 -1.16 17.11
C ASN A 215 5.99 -0.10 16.57
N LYS A 216 6.13 1.15 17.06
CA LYS A 216 5.23 2.26 16.71
C LYS A 216 5.29 2.66 15.25
N ASP A 217 6.45 2.52 14.61
CA ASP A 217 6.63 2.90 13.21
C ASP A 217 5.94 1.88 12.28
N VAL A 218 6.02 0.58 12.62
CA VAL A 218 5.27 -0.48 11.93
C VAL A 218 3.77 -0.33 12.17
N GLN A 219 3.34 0.03 13.37
CA GLN A 219 1.93 0.31 13.67
C GLN A 219 1.41 1.47 12.82
N GLN A 220 2.19 2.52 12.63
CA GLN A 220 1.81 3.66 11.81
C GLN A 220 1.70 3.29 10.32
N LEU A 221 2.59 2.46 9.79
CA LEU A 221 2.49 1.92 8.42
C LEU A 221 1.24 1.04 8.25
N GLN A 222 0.89 0.24 9.27
CA GLN A 222 -0.29 -0.63 9.23
C GLN A 222 -1.61 0.10 9.47
N GLU A 223 -1.60 1.30 10.06
CA GLU A 223 -2.82 2.11 10.19
C GLU A 223 -3.41 2.50 8.84
N ASP A 224 -2.56 2.67 7.83
CA ASP A 224 -2.97 2.97 6.45
C ASP A 224 -3.41 1.73 5.65
N LEU A 225 -3.09 0.51 6.13
CA LEU A 225 -3.33 -0.76 5.47
C LEU A 225 -4.13 -1.70 6.40
N GLN A 226 -5.40 -1.39 6.59
CA GLN A 226 -6.27 -2.10 7.53
C GLN A 226 -6.37 -3.61 7.20
N GLN A 227 -6.34 -3.97 5.93
CA GLN A 227 -6.36 -5.35 5.47
C GLN A 227 -5.07 -6.10 5.86
N GLU A 228 -3.88 -5.50 5.70
CA GLU A 228 -2.62 -6.10 6.15
C GLU A 228 -2.58 -6.26 7.67
N LYS A 229 -3.15 -5.31 8.42
CA LYS A 229 -3.24 -5.38 9.88
C LYS A 229 -4.10 -6.55 10.34
N GLU A 230 -5.21 -6.81 9.68
CA GLU A 230 -6.06 -7.96 9.98
C GLU A 230 -5.41 -9.27 9.54
N ASP A 231 -4.81 -9.28 8.38
CA ASP A 231 -4.06 -10.42 7.86
C ASP A 231 -2.90 -10.81 8.79
N ASN A 232 -2.18 -9.82 9.35
CA ASN A 232 -1.11 -10.06 10.31
C ASN A 232 -1.56 -10.61 11.68
N LYS A 233 -2.85 -10.53 12.02
CA LYS A 233 -3.39 -11.17 13.23
C LYS A 233 -3.49 -12.68 13.09
N VAL A 234 -3.55 -13.19 11.85
CA VAL A 234 -3.64 -14.62 11.56
C VAL A 234 -2.23 -15.18 11.38
N GLU A 235 -1.84 -16.15 12.20
CA GLU A 235 -0.54 -16.83 12.17
C GLU A 235 0.69 -15.87 12.15
N PRO A 236 0.79 -14.88 13.07
CA PRO A 236 1.82 -13.85 13.02
C PRO A 236 3.24 -14.41 13.04
N GLU A 237 3.51 -15.45 13.82
CA GLU A 237 4.82 -16.09 13.92
C GLU A 237 5.27 -16.77 12.62
N LYS A 238 4.33 -17.33 11.87
CA LYS A 238 4.61 -17.93 10.55
C LYS A 238 5.00 -16.86 9.53
N LYS A 239 4.27 -15.75 9.51
CA LYS A 239 4.55 -14.60 8.63
C LYS A 239 5.89 -13.94 8.99
N LYS A 240 6.18 -13.80 10.27
CA LYS A 240 7.47 -13.30 10.77
C LYS A 240 8.63 -14.16 10.31
N LYS A 241 8.53 -15.48 10.46
CA LYS A 241 9.55 -16.43 9.98
C LYS A 241 9.71 -16.38 8.45
N ALA A 242 8.61 -16.27 7.72
CA ALA A 242 8.65 -16.15 6.26
C ALA A 242 9.35 -14.86 5.83
N LEU A 243 9.05 -13.72 6.46
CA LEU A 243 9.70 -12.44 6.19
C LEU A 243 11.20 -12.49 6.54
N GLN A 244 11.58 -13.13 7.64
CA GLN A 244 12.99 -13.35 7.98
C GLN A 244 13.73 -14.15 6.90
N ALA A 245 13.11 -15.20 6.36
CA ALA A 245 13.68 -15.99 5.28
C ALA A 245 13.80 -15.17 3.98
N ILE A 246 12.79 -14.37 3.65
CA ILE A 246 12.80 -13.48 2.48
C ILE A 246 13.92 -12.44 2.60
N ILE A 247 14.07 -11.81 3.77
CA ILE A 247 15.14 -10.84 4.03
C ILE A 247 16.52 -11.53 3.98
N ALA A 248 16.65 -12.76 4.47
CA ALA A 248 17.90 -13.51 4.38
C ALA A 248 18.29 -13.83 2.93
N ASP A 249 17.33 -14.22 2.09
CA ASP A 249 17.56 -14.42 0.65
C ASP A 249 17.96 -13.11 -0.04
N TYR A 250 17.30 -12.02 0.29
CA TYR A 250 17.63 -10.68 -0.19
C TYR A 250 19.04 -10.27 0.19
N ASN A 251 19.41 -10.43 1.46
CA ASN A 251 20.76 -10.13 1.95
C ASN A 251 21.83 -10.92 1.20
N LYS A 252 21.56 -12.20 0.94
CA LYS A 252 22.47 -13.06 0.17
C LYS A 252 22.62 -12.57 -1.28
N GLN A 253 21.53 -12.15 -1.90
CA GLN A 253 21.52 -11.71 -3.29
C GLN A 253 22.21 -10.36 -3.48
N TYR A 254 22.02 -9.43 -2.54
CA TYR A 254 22.47 -8.05 -2.67
C TYR A 254 23.65 -7.70 -1.73
N GLU A 255 24.22 -8.69 -1.05
CA GLU A 255 25.33 -8.51 -0.11
C GLU A 255 25.04 -7.47 0.98
N THR A 256 23.80 -7.52 1.53
CA THR A 256 23.32 -6.65 2.59
C THR A 256 23.16 -7.40 3.91
N ASN A 257 22.80 -6.69 4.99
CA ASN A 257 22.66 -7.27 6.33
C ASN A 257 21.38 -6.80 7.05
N HIS A 258 20.32 -6.60 6.29
CA HIS A 258 19.03 -6.18 6.85
C HIS A 258 18.45 -7.21 7.80
N THR A 259 17.69 -6.73 8.78
CA THR A 259 16.99 -7.57 9.78
C THR A 259 15.51 -7.17 9.84
N ILE A 260 14.67 -8.06 10.36
CA ILE A 260 13.25 -7.74 10.57
C ILE A 260 13.04 -6.64 11.62
N SER A 261 13.96 -6.50 12.59
CA SER A 261 13.93 -5.43 13.59
C SER A 261 14.22 -4.04 12.99
N GLU A 262 14.91 -4.01 11.86
CA GLU A 262 15.24 -2.81 11.10
C GLU A 262 14.54 -2.84 9.74
N PHE A 263 13.27 -3.23 9.73
CA PHE A 263 12.48 -3.40 8.52
C PHE A 263 12.48 -2.16 7.61
N ASP A 264 12.49 -0.97 8.20
CA ASP A 264 12.53 0.28 7.46
C ASP A 264 13.78 0.41 6.57
N LEU A 265 14.93 -0.08 7.02
CA LEU A 265 16.17 -0.07 6.24
C LEU A 265 16.08 -1.04 5.05
N TYR A 266 15.51 -2.23 5.27
CA TYR A 266 15.21 -3.18 4.21
C TYR A 266 14.28 -2.57 3.17
N TYR A 267 13.18 -1.95 3.60
CA TYR A 267 12.19 -1.34 2.74
C TYR A 267 12.77 -0.16 1.93
N GLN A 268 13.59 0.68 2.57
CA GLN A 268 14.27 1.79 1.89
C GLN A 268 15.26 1.30 0.82
N ASP A 269 16.08 0.28 1.13
CA ASP A 269 17.02 -0.28 0.15
C ASP A 269 16.27 -0.91 -1.04
N LEU A 270 15.20 -1.67 -0.77
CA LEU A 270 14.32 -2.21 -1.80
C LEU A 270 13.75 -1.11 -2.71
N GLN A 271 13.25 -0.02 -2.12
CA GLN A 271 12.74 1.13 -2.89
C GLN A 271 13.84 1.79 -3.75
N GLN A 272 15.03 1.94 -3.23
CA GLN A 272 16.15 2.52 -3.97
C GLN A 272 16.58 1.66 -5.16
N ARG A 273 16.52 0.33 -5.02
CA ARG A 273 16.82 -0.63 -6.09
C ARG A 273 15.75 -0.63 -7.17
N ILE A 274 14.49 -0.66 -6.79
CA ILE A 274 13.39 -0.70 -7.76
C ILE A 274 13.23 0.62 -8.52
N LYS A 275 13.56 1.74 -7.88
CA LYS A 275 13.50 3.09 -8.50
C LYS A 275 14.81 3.52 -9.18
N PHE A 276 15.83 2.69 -9.18
CA PHE A 276 17.17 3.01 -9.71
C PHE A 276 17.82 4.27 -9.11
N GLN A 277 17.50 4.59 -7.85
CA GLN A 277 17.95 5.85 -7.26
C GLN A 277 19.40 5.83 -6.79
N LYS A 278 19.91 4.65 -6.39
CA LYS A 278 21.25 4.50 -5.79
C LYS A 278 22.15 3.58 -6.61
N TYR A 279 21.58 2.63 -7.33
CA TYR A 279 22.31 1.54 -7.95
C TYR A 279 22.34 1.69 -9.47
N SER A 280 23.49 1.51 -10.08
CA SER A 280 23.63 1.48 -11.54
C SER A 280 23.07 0.18 -12.11
N ASN A 281 22.34 0.28 -13.21
CA ASN A 281 21.82 -0.84 -13.99
C ASN A 281 22.35 -0.81 -15.44
N ALA A 282 23.56 -0.27 -15.62
CA ALA A 282 24.19 -0.19 -16.96
C ALA A 282 24.54 -1.58 -17.50
N ASP A 283 24.83 -2.54 -16.61
CA ASP A 283 25.30 -3.87 -16.98
C ASP A 283 24.13 -4.88 -16.96
N PHE A 284 24.12 -5.79 -17.93
CA PHE A 284 23.21 -6.91 -17.98
C PHE A 284 23.98 -8.23 -17.78
N PRO A 285 23.51 -9.19 -16.95
CA PRO A 285 22.33 -9.12 -16.10
C PRO A 285 22.48 -8.10 -14.96
N HIS A 286 21.36 -7.46 -14.61
CA HIS A 286 21.35 -6.36 -13.65
C HIS A 286 21.55 -6.87 -12.21
N LYS A 287 22.77 -6.84 -11.70
CA LYS A 287 23.09 -7.37 -10.36
C LYS A 287 22.33 -6.69 -9.22
N ASN A 288 22.17 -5.37 -9.31
CA ASN A 288 21.60 -4.55 -8.23
C ASN A 288 20.11 -4.22 -8.41
N LYS A 289 19.57 -4.57 -9.56
CA LYS A 289 18.17 -4.26 -9.90
C LYS A 289 17.22 -5.32 -9.35
N ILE A 290 16.03 -4.86 -8.96
CA ILE A 290 14.86 -5.72 -8.74
C ILE A 290 14.03 -5.69 -10.03
N ASP A 291 13.82 -6.85 -10.65
CA ASP A 291 13.00 -6.97 -11.86
C ASP A 291 11.51 -6.98 -11.52
N MET A 292 11.13 -7.61 -10.39
CA MET A 292 9.76 -7.67 -9.91
C MET A 292 9.71 -7.60 -8.38
N VAL A 293 8.74 -6.85 -7.86
CA VAL A 293 8.42 -6.87 -6.44
C VAL A 293 7.03 -7.49 -6.24
N ILE A 294 6.91 -8.38 -5.26
CA ILE A 294 5.66 -8.98 -4.80
C ILE A 294 5.22 -8.22 -3.55
N VAL A 295 3.97 -7.74 -3.57
CA VAL A 295 3.36 -6.97 -2.48
C VAL A 295 2.00 -7.55 -2.09
#